data_ab4ad701e6e6facbb2ae0c535ba81710
#
_entry.id   ab4ad701e6e6facbb2ae0c535ba81710
#
_cell.length_a   1.000
_cell.length_b   1.000
_cell.length_c   1.000
_cell.angle_alpha   90.00
_cell.angle_beta   90.00
_cell.angle_gamma   90.00
#
_symmetry.space_group_name_H-M   'P 1'
#
loop_
_entity.id
_entity.type
_entity.pdbx_description
1 polymer ?
#
loop_
_entity_poly.entity_id
_entity_poly.type
_entity_poly.pdbx_seq_one_letter_code
_entity_poly.pdbx_strand_id
1 'polypeptide(L)'
;GERWLDRHLRLNGFDPIALDGRDPASIAWGIHVMESRLQAGAAVPDTDVRLPYGIAETVKGFGFPGAGTNASHNLPLPGNPAVDAEARTLFNEGAAALFVTFPELEEAVAALNSHDDQQRVRERDHALADRQVEPPRVPAIADRGAGGESSPMTALDEQFVAIAEANPGLRVRVGNPDELRSNKLDRTLDAMKHRVHEPEPGVAESTTGAVITALNEEAVVCAALGNKGGLNLVVTYEAFAPKMLGAVRQELIFARHQKQAGRPPGWLGVPLVLTSHTWENSKNEQSHQDPTMAEALMGEMADISRVVFPPDANGAAAALT
;
A
#
# COMPACT_ATOMS: atom_id res chain seq x y z
N GLY A 1 12.53 -19.79 -15.51
CA GLY A 1 12.75 -18.94 -16.68
C GLY A 1 11.52 -18.09 -17.01
N GLU A 2 11.68 -17.24 -18.00
CA GLU A 2 10.71 -16.25 -18.51
C GLU A 2 9.29 -16.80 -18.64
N ARG A 3 9.18 -17.96 -19.23
CA ARG A 3 7.88 -18.60 -19.46
C ARG A 3 7.15 -19.03 -18.18
N TRP A 4 7.84 -19.17 -17.07
CA TRP A 4 7.19 -19.51 -15.81
C TRP A 4 6.41 -18.32 -15.27
N LEU A 5 7.01 -17.13 -15.20
CA LEU A 5 6.37 -15.92 -14.71
C LEU A 5 5.19 -15.51 -15.62
N ASP A 6 5.36 -15.54 -16.93
CA ASP A 6 4.27 -15.29 -17.89
C ASP A 6 3.08 -16.22 -17.67
N ARG A 7 3.33 -17.52 -17.54
CA ARG A 7 2.27 -18.51 -17.29
C ARG A 7 1.60 -18.31 -15.94
N HIS A 8 2.39 -18.01 -14.91
CA HIS A 8 1.89 -17.74 -13.56
C HIS A 8 0.97 -16.51 -13.54
N LEU A 9 1.38 -15.45 -14.20
CA LEU A 9 0.56 -14.22 -14.32
C LEU A 9 -0.74 -14.50 -15.07
N ARG A 10 -0.71 -15.21 -16.19
CA ARG A 10 -1.90 -15.57 -16.97
C ARG A 10 -2.87 -16.43 -16.17
N LEU A 11 -2.36 -17.36 -15.36
CA LEU A 11 -3.17 -18.20 -14.47
C LEU A 11 -3.89 -17.37 -13.40
N ASN A 12 -3.28 -16.27 -12.98
CA ASN A 12 -3.84 -15.34 -11.99
C ASN A 12 -4.64 -14.19 -12.62
N GLY A 13 -5.04 -14.29 -13.89
CA GLY A 13 -5.93 -13.31 -14.52
C GLY A 13 -5.23 -12.05 -15.05
N PHE A 14 -3.88 -12.02 -15.11
CA PHE A 14 -3.14 -10.93 -15.73
C PHE A 14 -2.94 -11.16 -17.24
N ASP A 15 -2.67 -10.07 -17.97
CA ASP A 15 -2.29 -10.08 -19.37
C ASP A 15 -0.82 -9.60 -19.53
N PRO A 16 0.17 -10.51 -19.39
CA PRO A 16 1.58 -10.14 -19.41
C PRO A 16 2.07 -9.76 -20.81
N ILE A 17 2.96 -8.77 -20.83
CA ILE A 17 3.66 -8.25 -22.03
C ILE A 17 5.16 -8.35 -21.75
N ALA A 18 5.90 -9.01 -22.62
CA ALA A 18 7.35 -9.09 -22.52
C ALA A 18 7.99 -7.79 -23.05
N LEU A 19 8.93 -7.24 -22.28
CA LEU A 19 9.65 -6.01 -22.57
C LEU A 19 11.16 -6.23 -22.44
N ASP A 20 11.95 -5.56 -23.27
CA ASP A 20 13.38 -5.44 -23.01
C ASP A 20 13.61 -4.32 -21.98
N GLY A 21 13.94 -4.70 -20.76
CA GLY A 21 14.22 -3.76 -19.66
C GLY A 21 15.51 -2.95 -19.82
N ARG A 22 16.29 -3.21 -20.89
CA ARG A 22 17.50 -2.45 -21.24
C ARG A 22 17.22 -1.37 -22.27
N ASP A 23 16.03 -1.39 -22.89
CA ASP A 23 15.62 -0.47 -23.93
C ASP A 23 14.50 0.46 -23.43
N PRO A 24 14.77 1.75 -23.22
CA PRO A 24 13.75 2.73 -22.83
C PRO A 24 12.58 2.82 -23.80
N ALA A 25 12.81 2.59 -25.09
CA ALA A 25 11.73 2.60 -26.10
C ALA A 25 10.79 1.39 -25.91
N SER A 26 11.32 0.23 -25.57
CA SER A 26 10.51 -0.95 -25.22
C SER A 26 9.65 -0.71 -23.98
N ILE A 27 10.18 -0.04 -22.97
CA ILE A 27 9.42 0.34 -21.77
C ILE A 27 8.30 1.32 -22.11
N ALA A 28 8.60 2.40 -22.85
CA ALA A 28 7.61 3.40 -23.27
C ALA A 28 6.50 2.77 -24.10
N TRP A 29 6.85 1.91 -25.05
CA TRP A 29 5.88 1.14 -25.85
C TRP A 29 5.00 0.26 -24.95
N GLY A 30 5.61 -0.46 -24.00
CA GLY A 30 4.88 -1.32 -23.06
C GLY A 30 3.86 -0.55 -22.22
N ILE A 31 4.23 0.62 -21.71
CA ILE A 31 3.32 1.51 -20.97
C ILE A 31 2.14 1.91 -21.83
N HIS A 32 2.39 2.36 -23.06
CA HIS A 32 1.34 2.75 -24.00
C HIS A 32 0.38 1.59 -24.33
N VAL A 33 0.92 0.39 -24.54
CA VAL A 33 0.10 -0.81 -24.81
C VAL A 33 -0.75 -1.18 -23.58
N MET A 34 -0.17 -1.14 -22.38
CA MET A 34 -0.89 -1.42 -21.14
C MET A 34 -2.03 -0.42 -20.92
N GLU A 35 -1.76 0.87 -21.11
CA GLU A 35 -2.78 1.93 -21.02
C GLU A 35 -3.92 1.71 -22.02
N SER A 36 -3.59 1.42 -23.27
CA SER A 36 -4.58 1.17 -24.33
C SER A 36 -5.47 -0.04 -24.01
N ARG A 37 -4.90 -1.12 -23.45
CA ARG A 37 -5.67 -2.30 -23.03
C ARG A 37 -6.59 -2.00 -21.84
N LEU A 38 -6.12 -1.22 -20.86
CA LEU A 38 -6.95 -0.80 -19.73
C LEU A 38 -8.13 0.08 -20.19
N GLN A 39 -7.89 1.02 -21.09
CA GLN A 39 -8.94 1.88 -21.64
C GLN A 39 -9.98 1.06 -22.44
N ALA A 40 -9.52 0.12 -23.25
CA ALA A 40 -10.40 -0.77 -24.02
C ALA A 40 -11.25 -1.66 -23.08
N GLY A 41 -10.65 -2.21 -22.01
CA GLY A 41 -11.37 -3.01 -21.03
C GLY A 41 -12.39 -2.21 -20.22
N ALA A 42 -12.06 -0.99 -19.85
CA ALA A 42 -12.97 -0.10 -19.12
C ALA A 42 -14.21 0.33 -19.93
N ALA A 43 -14.13 0.26 -21.26
CA ALA A 43 -15.24 0.63 -22.15
C ALA A 43 -16.31 -0.48 -22.29
N VAL A 44 -16.05 -1.69 -21.81
CA VAL A 44 -16.96 -2.84 -21.95
C VAL A 44 -17.49 -3.25 -20.58
N PRO A 45 -18.76 -2.95 -20.25
CA PRO A 45 -19.37 -3.40 -18.99
C PRO A 45 -19.40 -4.93 -18.91
N ASP A 46 -19.21 -5.47 -17.70
CA ASP A 46 -19.33 -6.91 -17.37
C ASP A 46 -18.35 -7.88 -18.07
N THR A 47 -17.23 -7.38 -18.56
CA THR A 47 -16.14 -8.26 -19.02
C THR A 47 -15.10 -8.47 -17.95
N ASP A 48 -14.57 -9.71 -17.90
CA ASP A 48 -13.40 -10.07 -17.09
C ASP A 48 -12.16 -9.35 -17.66
N VAL A 49 -11.94 -8.12 -17.18
CA VAL A 49 -10.81 -7.28 -17.63
C VAL A 49 -9.53 -7.83 -17.02
N ARG A 50 -8.73 -8.49 -17.84
CA ARG A 50 -7.39 -8.91 -17.45
C ARG A 50 -6.48 -7.69 -17.31
N LEU A 51 -5.87 -7.55 -16.13
CA LEU A 51 -4.95 -6.44 -15.88
C LEU A 51 -3.65 -6.64 -16.65
N PRO A 52 -3.23 -5.69 -17.50
CA PRO A 52 -1.97 -5.78 -18.20
C PRO A 52 -0.79 -5.72 -17.21
N TYR A 53 0.25 -6.49 -17.49
CA TYR A 53 1.43 -6.62 -16.65
C TYR A 53 2.70 -6.65 -17.50
N GLY A 54 3.58 -5.65 -17.36
CA GLY A 54 4.86 -5.59 -18.05
C GLY A 54 5.91 -6.47 -17.37
N ILE A 55 6.49 -7.42 -18.10
CA ILE A 55 7.65 -8.20 -17.68
C ILE A 55 8.88 -7.61 -18.37
N ALA A 56 9.62 -6.76 -17.66
CA ALA A 56 10.83 -6.14 -18.17
C ALA A 56 12.07 -6.95 -17.77
N GLU A 57 12.67 -7.64 -18.72
CA GLU A 57 13.91 -8.39 -18.50
C GLU A 57 15.12 -7.48 -18.64
N THR A 58 15.99 -7.53 -17.65
CA THR A 58 17.20 -6.73 -17.63
C THR A 58 18.34 -7.45 -16.93
N VAL A 59 19.52 -6.87 -17.02
CA VAL A 59 20.73 -7.35 -16.34
C VAL A 59 21.10 -6.32 -15.27
N LYS A 60 21.20 -6.74 -14.03
CA LYS A 60 21.61 -5.88 -12.94
C LYS A 60 22.97 -5.25 -13.20
N GLY A 61 23.06 -3.93 -13.13
CA GLY A 61 24.28 -3.19 -13.43
C GLY A 61 24.55 -3.04 -14.93
N PHE A 62 23.55 -3.23 -15.81
CA PHE A 62 23.70 -3.11 -17.26
C PHE A 62 24.47 -1.83 -17.66
N GLY A 63 25.43 -1.98 -18.55
CA GLY A 63 26.26 -0.87 -19.05
C GLY A 63 27.48 -0.53 -18.18
N PHE A 64 27.67 -1.19 -17.02
CA PHE A 64 28.83 -0.97 -16.16
C PHE A 64 29.66 -2.26 -15.96
N PRO A 65 30.99 -2.18 -15.72
CA PRO A 65 31.83 -3.33 -15.42
C PRO A 65 31.24 -4.15 -14.24
N GLY A 66 31.24 -5.47 -14.38
CA GLY A 66 30.65 -6.38 -13.37
C GLY A 66 29.12 -6.60 -13.48
N ALA A 67 28.47 -6.08 -14.53
CA ALA A 67 27.06 -6.32 -14.80
C ALA A 67 26.73 -7.83 -14.80
N GLY A 68 25.60 -8.20 -14.20
CA GLY A 68 25.13 -9.58 -14.11
C GLY A 68 25.80 -10.43 -13.04
N THR A 69 26.77 -9.90 -12.29
CA THR A 69 27.38 -10.56 -11.14
C THR A 69 26.78 -10.10 -9.82
N ASN A 70 27.01 -10.86 -8.73
CA ASN A 70 26.59 -10.44 -7.40
C ASN A 70 27.25 -9.13 -6.94
N ALA A 71 28.45 -8.83 -7.44
CA ALA A 71 29.15 -7.58 -7.16
C ALA A 71 28.38 -6.35 -7.60
N SER A 72 27.55 -6.45 -8.64
CA SER A 72 26.70 -5.34 -9.11
C SER A 72 25.58 -4.95 -8.13
N HIS A 73 25.48 -5.60 -6.97
CA HIS A 73 24.59 -5.15 -5.89
C HIS A 73 25.05 -3.82 -5.27
N ASN A 74 26.35 -3.64 -5.18
CA ASN A 74 27.02 -2.38 -4.82
C ASN A 74 27.83 -1.90 -6.02
N LEU A 75 28.73 -0.93 -5.83
CA LEU A 75 29.66 -0.55 -6.86
C LEU A 75 30.67 -1.71 -7.08
N PRO A 76 30.67 -2.39 -8.24
CA PRO A 76 31.45 -3.63 -8.46
C PRO A 76 32.90 -3.34 -8.81
N LEU A 77 33.60 -2.63 -7.94
CA LEU A 77 35.01 -2.27 -8.08
C LEU A 77 35.86 -2.96 -7.02
N PRO A 78 37.12 -3.30 -7.29
CA PRO A 78 38.02 -3.94 -6.34
C PRO A 78 38.37 -3.06 -5.14
N GLY A 79 38.17 -1.74 -5.24
CA GLY A 79 38.47 -0.77 -4.21
C GLY A 79 37.84 0.59 -4.45
N ASN A 80 38.22 1.57 -3.64
CA ASN A 80 37.79 2.96 -3.81
C ASN A 80 38.54 3.62 -4.98
N PRO A 81 37.86 4.05 -6.06
CA PRO A 81 38.51 4.64 -7.25
C PRO A 81 39.25 5.95 -6.96
N ALA A 82 39.00 6.61 -5.83
CA ALA A 82 39.76 7.81 -5.45
C ALA A 82 41.19 7.50 -5.06
N VAL A 83 41.46 6.31 -4.50
CA VAL A 83 42.78 5.93 -3.95
C VAL A 83 43.36 4.68 -4.60
N ASP A 84 42.57 3.82 -5.20
CA ASP A 84 42.96 2.58 -5.88
C ASP A 84 43.06 2.81 -7.40
N ALA A 85 44.18 2.48 -8.00
CA ALA A 85 44.44 2.74 -9.43
C ALA A 85 43.67 1.76 -10.34
N GLU A 86 43.53 0.49 -9.94
CA GLU A 86 42.78 -0.51 -10.70
C GLU A 86 41.29 -0.19 -10.68
N ALA A 87 40.76 0.10 -9.47
CA ALA A 87 39.37 0.53 -9.32
C ALA A 87 39.07 1.79 -10.12
N ARG A 88 40.02 2.74 -10.19
CA ARG A 88 39.87 3.97 -10.98
C ARG A 88 39.82 3.68 -12.48
N THR A 89 40.65 2.78 -12.97
CA THR A 89 40.64 2.38 -14.38
C THR A 89 39.30 1.79 -14.76
N LEU A 90 38.79 0.81 -14.00
CA LEU A 90 37.47 0.20 -14.22
C LEU A 90 36.33 1.19 -14.11
N PHE A 91 36.41 2.11 -13.15
CA PHE A 91 35.41 3.18 -13.01
C PHE A 91 35.39 4.07 -14.24
N ASN A 92 36.55 4.50 -14.72
CA ASN A 92 36.65 5.38 -15.89
C ASN A 92 36.17 4.67 -17.18
N GLU A 93 36.45 3.38 -17.34
CA GLU A 93 35.90 2.58 -18.45
C GLU A 93 34.37 2.53 -18.40
N GLY A 94 33.80 2.26 -17.23
CA GLY A 94 32.35 2.28 -17.04
C GLY A 94 31.74 3.65 -17.27
N ALA A 95 32.37 4.70 -16.75
CA ALA A 95 31.93 6.08 -16.95
C ALA A 95 32.01 6.51 -18.43
N ALA A 96 33.07 6.09 -19.14
CA ALA A 96 33.22 6.36 -20.57
C ALA A 96 32.09 5.76 -21.42
N ALA A 97 31.57 4.58 -21.01
CA ALA A 97 30.44 3.96 -21.68
C ALA A 97 29.11 4.74 -21.49
N LEU A 98 29.03 5.58 -20.47
CA LEU A 98 27.88 6.47 -20.19
C LEU A 98 28.07 7.89 -20.76
N PHE A 99 29.17 8.13 -21.48
CA PHE A 99 29.47 9.45 -22.04
C PHE A 99 28.45 9.81 -23.11
N VAL A 100 27.85 10.98 -22.96
CA VAL A 100 26.94 11.60 -23.93
C VAL A 100 27.61 12.86 -24.43
N THR A 101 27.60 13.09 -25.73
CA THR A 101 28.20 14.31 -26.32
C THR A 101 27.39 15.55 -25.94
N PHE A 102 28.05 16.72 -25.92
CA PHE A 102 27.37 17.97 -25.58
C PHE A 102 26.19 18.29 -26.52
N PRO A 103 26.30 18.08 -27.86
CA PRO A 103 25.15 18.26 -28.76
C PRO A 103 23.96 17.33 -28.44
N GLU A 104 24.21 16.07 -28.11
CA GLU A 104 23.16 15.13 -27.70
C GLU A 104 22.49 15.53 -26.39
N LEU A 105 23.28 16.08 -25.44
CA LEU A 105 22.72 16.63 -24.20
C LEU A 105 21.85 17.87 -24.45
N GLU A 106 22.28 18.77 -25.34
CA GLU A 106 21.49 19.94 -25.74
C GLU A 106 20.18 19.52 -26.40
N GLU A 107 20.20 18.54 -27.31
CA GLU A 107 19.01 17.99 -27.95
C GLU A 107 18.07 17.36 -26.93
N ALA A 108 18.60 16.54 -26.01
CA ALA A 108 17.82 15.90 -24.96
C ALA A 108 17.18 16.94 -24.01
N VAL A 109 17.91 17.98 -23.62
CA VAL A 109 17.41 19.08 -22.80
C VAL A 109 16.32 19.86 -23.54
N ALA A 110 16.51 20.14 -24.84
CA ALA A 110 15.48 20.80 -25.66
C ALA A 110 14.21 19.95 -25.75
N ALA A 111 14.35 18.61 -25.96
CA ALA A 111 13.23 17.69 -26.00
C ALA A 111 12.49 17.61 -24.67
N LEU A 112 13.21 17.58 -23.54
CA LEU A 112 12.62 17.60 -22.20
C LEU A 112 11.91 18.92 -21.90
N ASN A 113 12.49 20.06 -22.30
CA ASN A 113 11.88 21.38 -22.11
C ASN A 113 10.62 21.54 -22.97
N SER A 114 10.55 20.94 -24.17
CA SER A 114 9.35 20.94 -24.99
C SER A 114 8.16 20.24 -24.31
N HIS A 115 8.41 19.35 -23.38
CA HIS A 115 7.38 18.78 -22.52
C HIS A 115 6.77 19.80 -21.56
N ASP A 116 7.57 20.72 -21.04
CA ASP A 116 7.07 21.81 -20.18
C ASP A 116 6.17 22.77 -20.98
N ASP A 117 6.49 22.98 -22.27
CA ASP A 117 5.68 23.82 -23.18
C ASP A 117 4.31 23.25 -23.50
N GLN A 118 4.10 21.96 -23.30
CA GLN A 118 2.79 21.30 -23.51
C GLN A 118 1.75 21.61 -22.43
N GLN A 119 2.03 22.52 -21.50
CA GLN A 119 1.15 22.91 -20.37
C GLN A 119 0.63 21.72 -19.55
N ARG A 120 1.38 20.63 -19.49
CA ARG A 120 1.05 19.51 -18.62
C ARG A 120 1.23 19.94 -17.17
N VAL A 121 0.28 19.51 -16.34
CA VAL A 121 0.43 19.65 -14.89
C VAL A 121 1.70 18.89 -14.46
N ARG A 122 2.63 19.58 -13.82
CA ARG A 122 3.82 18.92 -13.27
C ARG A 122 3.41 17.95 -12.18
N GLU A 123 4.10 16.82 -12.05
CA GLU A 123 3.77 15.82 -11.02
C GLU A 123 3.70 16.42 -9.62
N ARG A 124 4.60 17.35 -9.28
CA ARG A 124 4.60 18.08 -8.00
C ARG A 124 3.40 19.00 -7.80
N ASP A 125 2.77 19.44 -8.88
CA ASP A 125 1.62 20.35 -8.89
C ASP A 125 0.30 19.59 -9.16
N HIS A 126 0.38 18.25 -9.28
CA HIS A 126 -0.78 17.41 -9.46
C HIS A 126 -1.64 17.41 -8.20
N ALA A 127 -2.95 17.44 -8.36
CA ALA A 127 -3.91 17.48 -7.25
C ALA A 127 -3.72 16.35 -6.21
N LEU A 128 -3.17 15.20 -6.62
CA LEU A 128 -2.84 14.10 -5.71
C LEU A 128 -1.57 14.39 -4.89
N ALA A 129 -0.62 15.19 -5.40
CA ALA A 129 0.61 15.55 -4.69
C ALA A 129 0.36 16.59 -3.59
N ASP A 130 -0.57 17.52 -3.85
CA ASP A 130 -0.96 18.57 -2.90
C ASP A 130 -2.26 18.28 -2.17
N ARG A 131 -2.71 17.04 -2.25
CA ARG A 131 -3.95 16.63 -1.62
C ARG A 131 -3.88 16.87 -0.12
N GLN A 132 -4.81 17.67 0.38
CA GLN A 132 -5.12 17.79 1.80
C GLN A 132 -6.40 17.01 2.09
N VAL A 133 -6.43 16.33 3.22
CA VAL A 133 -7.61 15.59 3.67
C VAL A 133 -8.18 16.33 4.85
N GLU A 134 -9.41 16.78 4.72
CA GLU A 134 -10.16 17.35 5.82
C GLU A 134 -10.41 16.29 6.90
N PRO A 135 -10.27 16.65 8.18
CA PRO A 135 -10.65 15.75 9.26
C PRO A 135 -12.10 15.28 9.11
N PRO A 136 -12.39 13.99 9.28
CA PRO A 136 -13.75 13.50 9.19
C PRO A 136 -14.61 14.07 10.33
N ARG A 137 -15.90 14.22 10.08
CA ARG A 137 -16.87 14.51 11.14
C ARG A 137 -16.96 13.29 12.05
N VAL A 138 -16.68 13.48 13.33
CA VAL A 138 -16.75 12.44 14.36
C VAL A 138 -18.01 12.63 15.19
N PRO A 139 -18.99 11.72 15.15
CA PRO A 139 -20.15 11.75 16.05
C PRO A 139 -19.74 11.56 17.50
N ALA A 140 -20.59 12.07 18.40
CA ALA A 140 -20.38 11.88 19.84
C ALA A 140 -20.35 10.37 20.17
N ILE A 141 -19.42 10.00 21.03
CA ILE A 141 -19.32 8.63 21.54
C ILE A 141 -20.49 8.36 22.46
N ALA A 142 -21.17 7.23 22.25
CA ALA A 142 -22.22 6.80 23.16
C ALA A 142 -21.60 6.40 24.51
N ASP A 143 -21.96 7.13 25.56
CA ASP A 143 -21.53 6.78 26.92
C ASP A 143 -22.22 5.49 27.39
N ARG A 144 -21.44 4.49 27.70
CA ARG A 144 -21.92 3.18 28.18
C ARG A 144 -21.99 3.06 29.70
N GLY A 145 -21.70 4.17 30.40
CA GLY A 145 -21.73 4.22 31.87
C GLY A 145 -20.61 3.36 32.49
N ALA A 146 -20.54 3.44 33.82
CA ALA A 146 -19.67 2.62 34.64
C ALA A 146 -20.44 1.41 35.17
N GLY A 147 -19.89 0.19 35.00
CA GLY A 147 -20.38 -1.03 35.65
C GLY A 147 -21.33 -1.92 34.83
N GLY A 148 -21.54 -1.66 33.55
CA GLY A 148 -22.21 -2.57 32.61
C GLY A 148 -21.23 -3.48 31.89
N GLU A 149 -21.66 -4.70 31.54
CA GLU A 149 -20.92 -5.54 30.56
C GLU A 149 -21.01 -4.91 29.17
N SER A 150 -19.89 -4.51 28.61
CA SER A 150 -19.81 -4.02 27.24
C SER A 150 -18.51 -4.48 26.58
N SER A 151 -18.63 -4.90 25.32
CA SER A 151 -17.46 -5.32 24.54
C SER A 151 -16.76 -4.10 23.94
N PRO A 152 -15.44 -3.91 24.12
CA PRO A 152 -14.66 -2.89 23.44
C PRO A 152 -14.84 -2.98 21.91
N MET A 153 -14.87 -4.18 21.33
CA MET A 153 -15.05 -4.37 19.89
C MET A 153 -16.44 -3.95 19.39
N THR A 154 -17.51 -4.22 20.17
CA THR A 154 -18.86 -3.73 19.81
C THR A 154 -18.93 -2.21 19.84
N ALA A 155 -18.27 -1.57 20.81
CA ALA A 155 -18.22 -0.11 20.90
C ALA A 155 -17.45 0.51 19.72
N LEU A 156 -16.35 -0.11 19.32
CA LEU A 156 -15.55 0.27 18.18
C LEU A 156 -16.36 0.12 16.88
N ASP A 157 -17.06 -1.01 16.70
CA ASP A 157 -17.93 -1.30 15.57
C ASP A 157 -19.01 -0.21 15.39
N GLU A 158 -19.73 0.10 16.47
CA GLU A 158 -20.76 1.15 16.48
C GLU A 158 -20.18 2.53 16.12
N GLN A 159 -19.06 2.91 16.72
CA GLN A 159 -18.44 4.20 16.47
C GLN A 159 -17.90 4.31 15.03
N PHE A 160 -17.30 3.24 14.49
CA PHE A 160 -16.80 3.24 13.12
C PHE A 160 -17.93 3.40 12.10
N VAL A 161 -19.03 2.67 12.28
CA VAL A 161 -20.21 2.83 11.41
C VAL A 161 -20.77 4.25 11.51
N ALA A 162 -20.90 4.81 12.72
CA ALA A 162 -21.39 6.18 12.90
C ALA A 162 -20.46 7.22 12.22
N ILE A 163 -19.13 7.04 12.28
CA ILE A 163 -18.18 7.90 11.56
C ILE A 163 -18.38 7.77 10.05
N ALA A 164 -18.52 6.56 9.52
CA ALA A 164 -18.73 6.33 8.10
C ALA A 164 -20.03 6.96 7.59
N GLU A 165 -21.13 6.80 8.31
CA GLU A 165 -22.43 7.40 7.99
C GLU A 165 -22.41 8.94 8.05
N ALA A 166 -21.65 9.52 8.98
CA ALA A 166 -21.47 10.97 9.08
C ALA A 166 -20.62 11.58 7.95
N ASN A 167 -19.90 10.73 7.19
CA ASN A 167 -18.98 11.14 6.12
C ASN A 167 -19.21 10.37 4.80
N PRO A 168 -20.40 10.47 4.19
CA PRO A 168 -20.76 9.68 3.01
C PRO A 168 -19.91 9.98 1.77
N GLY A 169 -19.20 11.09 1.76
CA GLY A 169 -18.25 11.45 0.69
C GLY A 169 -16.89 10.75 0.80
N LEU A 170 -16.59 10.09 1.92
CA LEU A 170 -15.33 9.38 2.12
C LEU A 170 -15.48 7.91 1.75
N ARG A 171 -14.59 7.42 0.89
CA ARG A 171 -14.55 6.02 0.52
C ARG A 171 -14.09 5.17 1.72
N VAL A 172 -14.93 4.23 2.14
CA VAL A 172 -14.60 3.31 3.22
C VAL A 172 -13.84 2.09 2.70
N ARG A 173 -12.86 1.61 3.47
CA ARG A 173 -12.19 0.33 3.31
C ARG A 173 -12.01 -0.34 4.67
N VAL A 174 -12.54 -1.54 4.79
CA VAL A 174 -12.34 -2.40 5.96
C VAL A 174 -11.55 -3.62 5.51
N GLY A 175 -10.38 -3.82 6.09
CA GLY A 175 -9.55 -4.98 5.84
C GLY A 175 -9.69 -5.99 6.97
N ASN A 176 -10.05 -7.23 6.62
CA ASN A 176 -10.08 -8.34 7.58
C ASN A 176 -9.66 -9.63 6.87
N PRO A 177 -8.59 -10.28 7.27
CA PRO A 177 -8.13 -11.51 6.63
C PRO A 177 -9.13 -12.64 6.75
N ASP A 178 -9.84 -12.71 7.89
CA ASP A 178 -10.76 -13.79 8.23
C ASP A 178 -11.78 -13.32 9.27
N GLU A 179 -12.99 -13.86 9.18
CA GLU A 179 -14.03 -13.82 10.21
C GLU A 179 -14.32 -12.45 10.88
N LEU A 180 -14.79 -11.47 10.13
CA LEU A 180 -15.14 -10.15 10.68
C LEU A 180 -16.19 -10.24 11.82
N ARG A 181 -17.15 -11.17 11.73
CA ARG A 181 -18.16 -11.40 12.78
C ARG A 181 -17.55 -11.96 14.07
N SER A 182 -16.59 -12.87 13.97
CA SER A 182 -15.86 -13.37 15.14
C SER A 182 -15.13 -12.24 15.89
N ASN A 183 -14.72 -11.20 15.17
CA ASN A 183 -14.13 -9.99 15.73
C ASN A 183 -15.19 -8.97 16.22
N LYS A 184 -16.48 -9.33 16.26
CA LYS A 184 -17.57 -8.48 16.74
C LYS A 184 -17.80 -7.20 15.94
N LEU A 185 -17.53 -7.24 14.63
CA LEU A 185 -17.78 -6.14 13.69
C LEU A 185 -19.03 -6.44 12.83
N ASP A 186 -20.10 -6.85 13.45
CA ASP A 186 -21.33 -7.25 12.79
C ASP A 186 -22.01 -6.09 12.06
N ARG A 187 -22.09 -4.92 12.69
CA ARG A 187 -22.70 -3.71 12.10
C ARG A 187 -21.90 -3.20 10.91
N THR A 188 -20.57 -3.20 11.02
CA THR A 188 -19.68 -2.85 9.92
C THR A 188 -19.91 -3.79 8.73
N LEU A 189 -20.00 -5.09 8.95
CA LEU A 189 -20.25 -6.04 7.87
C LEU A 189 -21.61 -5.85 7.24
N ASP A 190 -22.66 -5.67 8.04
CA ASP A 190 -24.02 -5.53 7.51
C ASP A 190 -24.21 -4.23 6.72
N ALA A 191 -23.58 -3.13 7.18
CA ALA A 191 -23.62 -1.83 6.51
C ALA A 191 -22.75 -1.78 5.24
N MET A 192 -21.57 -2.38 5.27
CA MET A 192 -20.52 -2.15 4.27
C MET A 192 -20.31 -3.33 3.31
N LYS A 193 -20.72 -4.52 3.68
CA LYS A 193 -20.71 -5.78 2.92
C LYS A 193 -19.32 -6.22 2.42
N HIS A 194 -19.11 -7.51 2.32
CA HIS A 194 -17.95 -8.08 1.65
C HIS A 194 -17.96 -7.72 0.17
N ARG A 195 -16.78 -7.40 -0.36
CA ARG A 195 -16.60 -7.20 -1.79
C ARG A 195 -16.34 -8.53 -2.46
N VAL A 196 -17.25 -8.95 -3.33
CA VAL A 196 -17.16 -10.19 -4.09
C VAL A 196 -17.57 -9.97 -5.55
N HIS A 197 -17.17 -10.86 -6.45
CA HIS A 197 -17.60 -10.81 -7.85
C HIS A 197 -19.05 -11.29 -8.02
N GLU A 198 -19.41 -12.34 -7.32
CA GLU A 198 -20.72 -12.99 -7.41
C GLU A 198 -21.37 -13.04 -6.02
N PRO A 199 -22.16 -12.01 -5.64
CA PRO A 199 -22.81 -11.95 -4.34
C PRO A 199 -23.86 -13.04 -4.16
N GLU A 200 -23.82 -13.73 -3.03
CA GLU A 200 -24.84 -14.71 -2.68
C GLU A 200 -26.10 -14.03 -2.08
N PRO A 201 -27.30 -14.43 -2.50
CA PRO A 201 -28.55 -13.91 -1.92
C PRO A 201 -28.64 -14.19 -0.41
N GLY A 202 -28.94 -13.17 0.36
CA GLY A 202 -29.11 -13.29 1.82
C GLY A 202 -27.80 -13.25 2.62
N VAL A 203 -26.65 -13.11 1.96
CA VAL A 203 -25.35 -12.90 2.58
C VAL A 203 -24.97 -11.41 2.52
N ALA A 204 -24.17 -10.94 3.48
CA ALA A 204 -23.69 -9.56 3.51
C ALA A 204 -22.56 -9.35 2.48
N GLU A 205 -22.88 -9.47 1.20
CA GLU A 205 -21.97 -9.41 0.06
C GLU A 205 -22.45 -8.41 -1.00
N SER A 206 -21.49 -7.82 -1.74
CA SER A 206 -21.78 -6.89 -2.84
C SER A 206 -20.57 -6.74 -3.75
N THR A 207 -20.78 -6.52 -5.04
CA THR A 207 -19.72 -6.13 -5.99
C THR A 207 -19.08 -4.79 -5.66
N THR A 208 -19.78 -3.94 -4.92
CA THR A 208 -19.31 -2.61 -4.46
C THR A 208 -19.01 -2.59 -2.95
N GLY A 209 -18.99 -3.74 -2.29
CA GLY A 209 -18.71 -3.84 -0.86
C GLY A 209 -17.40 -3.14 -0.45
N ALA A 210 -17.36 -2.64 0.77
CA ALA A 210 -16.20 -1.96 1.32
C ALA A 210 -15.30 -2.87 2.16
N VAL A 211 -15.79 -4.05 2.57
CA VAL A 211 -15.01 -5.03 3.33
C VAL A 211 -14.20 -5.90 2.36
N ILE A 212 -12.88 -5.84 2.51
CA ILE A 212 -11.93 -6.64 1.74
C ILE A 212 -11.48 -7.80 2.61
N THR A 213 -11.86 -9.00 2.21
CA THR A 213 -11.46 -10.25 2.87
C THR A 213 -10.52 -11.03 1.96
N ALA A 214 -9.34 -11.30 2.46
CA ALA A 214 -8.37 -12.18 1.81
C ALA A 214 -7.56 -12.87 2.90
N LEU A 215 -7.36 -14.17 2.81
CA LEU A 215 -6.51 -14.93 3.76
C LEU A 215 -5.02 -14.54 3.62
N ASN A 216 -4.78 -13.24 3.64
CA ASN A 216 -3.47 -12.62 3.51
C ASN A 216 -3.49 -11.25 4.20
N GLU A 217 -2.89 -11.15 5.34
CA GLU A 217 -2.86 -9.95 6.18
C GLU A 217 -2.20 -8.77 5.46
N GLU A 218 -1.13 -9.02 4.70
CA GLU A 218 -0.45 -7.98 3.95
C GLU A 218 -1.35 -7.41 2.84
N ALA A 219 -2.09 -8.26 2.13
CA ALA A 219 -3.01 -7.80 1.08
C ALA A 219 -4.12 -6.90 1.64
N VAL A 220 -4.73 -7.27 2.79
CA VAL A 220 -5.80 -6.46 3.38
C VAL A 220 -5.30 -5.14 3.96
N VAL A 221 -4.12 -5.11 4.58
CA VAL A 221 -3.55 -3.84 5.04
C VAL A 221 -3.13 -2.96 3.87
N CYS A 222 -2.56 -3.52 2.80
CA CYS A 222 -2.24 -2.76 1.59
C CYS A 222 -3.47 -2.15 0.93
N ALA A 223 -4.61 -2.86 0.92
CA ALA A 223 -5.87 -2.31 0.42
C ALA A 223 -6.35 -1.08 1.21
N ALA A 224 -6.15 -1.08 2.53
CA ALA A 224 -6.45 0.07 3.40
C ALA A 224 -5.43 1.21 3.20
N LEU A 225 -4.13 0.90 3.21
CA LEU A 225 -3.06 1.88 2.99
C LEU A 225 -3.16 2.55 1.62
N GLY A 226 -3.62 1.84 0.60
CA GLY A 226 -3.87 2.37 -0.75
C GLY A 226 -5.11 3.25 -0.85
N ASN A 227 -6.02 3.22 0.13
CA ASN A 227 -7.22 4.06 0.18
C ASN A 227 -6.92 5.44 0.77
N LYS A 228 -6.01 6.17 0.15
CA LYS A 228 -5.60 7.50 0.59
C LYS A 228 -6.79 8.47 0.60
N GLY A 229 -6.95 9.18 1.70
CA GLY A 229 -8.04 10.14 1.89
C GLY A 229 -9.43 9.50 2.05
N GLY A 230 -9.52 8.21 2.28
CA GLY A 230 -10.73 7.52 2.68
C GLY A 230 -10.69 7.10 4.14
N LEU A 231 -11.82 6.59 4.65
CA LEU A 231 -11.91 5.99 5.98
C LEU A 231 -11.45 4.54 5.93
N ASN A 232 -10.51 4.18 6.80
CA ASN A 232 -9.94 2.85 6.84
C ASN A 232 -10.10 2.22 8.23
N LEU A 233 -10.22 0.90 8.26
CA LEU A 233 -10.15 0.08 9.46
C LEU A 233 -9.56 -1.28 9.06
N VAL A 234 -8.54 -1.75 9.75
CA VAL A 234 -8.01 -3.09 9.56
C VAL A 234 -8.10 -3.85 10.86
N VAL A 235 -8.66 -5.04 10.81
CA VAL A 235 -8.87 -5.88 12.00
C VAL A 235 -8.31 -7.26 11.75
N THR A 236 -7.48 -7.74 12.67
CA THR A 236 -6.92 -9.10 12.63
C THR A 236 -6.65 -9.59 14.05
N TYR A 237 -6.42 -10.88 14.19
CA TYR A 237 -5.90 -11.43 15.44
C TYR A 237 -4.45 -10.98 15.66
N GLU A 238 -4.09 -10.76 16.93
CA GLU A 238 -2.77 -10.26 17.31
C GLU A 238 -1.62 -11.08 16.72
N ALA A 239 -1.73 -12.41 16.76
CA ALA A 239 -0.68 -13.32 16.26
C ALA A 239 -0.41 -13.21 14.75
N PHE A 240 -1.36 -12.72 13.97
CA PHE A 240 -1.20 -12.61 12.52
C PHE A 240 -0.79 -11.21 12.07
N ALA A 241 -0.95 -10.22 12.94
CA ALA A 241 -0.61 -8.83 12.67
C ALA A 241 0.86 -8.59 12.25
N PRO A 242 1.88 -9.31 12.76
CA PRO A 242 3.26 -9.12 12.32
C PRO A 242 3.47 -9.25 10.80
N LYS A 243 2.63 -10.01 10.09
CA LYS A 243 2.66 -10.12 8.63
C LYS A 243 2.35 -8.80 7.92
N MET A 244 1.66 -7.88 8.58
CA MET A 244 1.35 -6.53 8.06
C MET A 244 2.51 -5.54 8.24
N LEU A 245 3.48 -5.85 9.09
CA LEU A 245 4.49 -4.90 9.56
C LEU A 245 5.33 -4.31 8.42
N GLY A 246 5.65 -5.11 7.41
CA GLY A 246 6.41 -4.64 6.25
C GLY A 246 5.71 -3.49 5.51
N ALA A 247 4.45 -3.67 5.18
CA ALA A 247 3.64 -2.65 4.51
C ALA A 247 3.40 -1.42 5.38
N VAL A 248 3.11 -1.62 6.68
CA VAL A 248 2.90 -0.52 7.64
C VAL A 248 4.17 0.31 7.80
N ARG A 249 5.33 -0.32 7.95
CA ARG A 249 6.62 0.40 8.04
C ARG A 249 6.94 1.20 6.78
N GLN A 250 6.60 0.68 5.61
CA GLN A 250 6.75 1.44 4.36
C GLN A 250 5.90 2.71 4.39
N GLU A 251 4.66 2.62 4.87
CA GLU A 251 3.78 3.79 5.04
C GLU A 251 4.35 4.80 6.04
N LEU A 252 4.88 4.33 7.17
CA LEU A 252 5.51 5.20 8.17
C LEU A 252 6.73 5.95 7.62
N ILE A 253 7.51 5.31 6.73
CA ILE A 253 8.62 5.96 6.05
C ILE A 253 8.13 7.13 5.19
N PHE A 254 7.05 6.93 4.41
CA PHE A 254 6.45 8.00 3.61
C PHE A 254 5.90 9.13 4.47
N ALA A 255 5.18 8.81 5.54
CA ALA A 255 4.66 9.81 6.49
C ALA A 255 5.79 10.64 7.11
N ARG A 256 6.90 10.01 7.48
CA ARG A 256 8.10 10.67 7.99
C ARG A 256 8.73 11.62 6.95
N HIS A 257 8.87 11.18 5.72
CA HIS A 257 9.42 12.02 4.64
C HIS A 257 8.52 13.22 4.35
N GLN A 258 7.21 13.06 4.34
CA GLN A 258 6.29 14.19 4.16
C GLN A 258 6.42 15.22 5.28
N LYS A 259 6.49 14.75 6.52
CA LYS A 259 6.72 15.61 7.67
C LYS A 259 8.06 16.36 7.57
N GLN A 260 9.14 15.68 7.20
CA GLN A 260 10.46 16.30 7.00
C GLN A 260 10.45 17.35 5.88
N ALA A 261 9.64 17.13 4.84
CA ALA A 261 9.44 18.11 3.77
C ALA A 261 8.49 19.26 4.15
N GLY A 262 8.00 19.31 5.40
CA GLY A 262 7.07 20.35 5.88
C GLY A 262 5.68 20.27 5.23
N ARG A 263 5.32 19.14 4.64
CA ARG A 263 4.00 18.94 4.02
C ARG A 263 2.99 18.41 5.04
N PRO A 264 1.73 18.87 4.98
CA PRO A 264 0.67 18.27 5.79
C PRO A 264 0.41 16.83 5.34
N PRO A 265 -0.12 15.94 6.22
CA PRO A 265 -0.55 14.62 5.82
C PRO A 265 -1.66 14.72 4.75
N GLY A 266 -1.42 14.06 3.61
CA GLY A 266 -2.37 13.99 2.49
C GLY A 266 -3.40 12.86 2.63
N TRP A 267 -3.46 12.20 3.80
CA TRP A 267 -4.36 11.07 4.07
C TRP A 267 -4.71 10.96 5.55
N LEU A 268 -5.82 10.28 5.82
CA LEU A 268 -6.26 9.94 7.17
C LEU A 268 -5.45 8.78 7.75
N GLY A 269 -5.42 8.66 9.06
CA GLY A 269 -4.85 7.52 9.76
C GLY A 269 -5.51 6.19 9.34
N VAL A 270 -4.77 5.10 9.50
CA VAL A 270 -5.29 3.74 9.30
C VAL A 270 -5.27 3.03 10.65
N PRO A 271 -6.42 2.94 11.35
CA PRO A 271 -6.54 2.16 12.57
C PRO A 271 -6.29 0.68 12.27
N LEU A 272 -5.34 0.08 12.98
CA LEU A 272 -5.09 -1.36 13.00
C LEU A 272 -5.57 -1.90 14.34
N VAL A 273 -6.61 -2.72 14.32
CA VAL A 273 -7.22 -3.30 15.52
C VAL A 273 -6.76 -4.73 15.67
N LEU A 274 -6.00 -4.99 16.73
CA LEU A 274 -5.49 -6.31 17.07
C LEU A 274 -6.39 -6.92 18.12
N THR A 275 -7.03 -8.03 17.79
CA THR A 275 -7.92 -8.78 18.67
C THR A 275 -7.25 -10.01 19.27
N SER A 276 -7.89 -10.67 20.20
CA SER A 276 -7.33 -11.82 20.94
C SER A 276 -6.04 -11.50 21.68
N HIS A 277 -5.99 -10.34 22.35
CA HIS A 277 -4.85 -9.93 23.16
C HIS A 277 -4.52 -10.96 24.25
N THR A 278 -3.26 -11.06 24.60
CA THR A 278 -2.61 -12.09 25.44
C THR A 278 -3.34 -12.52 26.72
N TRP A 279 -4.21 -11.68 27.23
CA TRP A 279 -4.86 -11.94 28.53
C TRP A 279 -6.27 -12.52 28.42
N GLU A 280 -6.87 -12.49 27.24
CA GLU A 280 -8.32 -12.65 27.11
C GLU A 280 -8.75 -13.93 26.40
N ASN A 281 -7.83 -14.68 25.81
CA ASN A 281 -8.20 -15.83 25.00
C ASN A 281 -7.71 -17.17 25.56
N SER A 282 -8.39 -17.64 26.59
CA SER A 282 -8.15 -18.98 27.15
C SER A 282 -8.51 -20.13 26.20
N LYS A 283 -9.29 -19.85 25.14
CA LYS A 283 -9.76 -20.88 24.20
C LYS A 283 -8.75 -21.19 23.10
N ASN A 284 -8.06 -20.20 22.61
CA ASN A 284 -7.08 -20.33 21.53
C ASN A 284 -5.63 -20.30 22.06
N GLU A 285 -5.46 -20.13 23.36
CA GLU A 285 -4.16 -20.08 24.04
C GLU A 285 -3.14 -19.19 23.31
N GLN A 286 -1.90 -19.63 23.17
CA GLN A 286 -0.81 -18.86 22.56
C GLN A 286 -0.90 -18.75 21.03
N SER A 287 -1.80 -19.48 20.37
CA SER A 287 -1.87 -19.54 18.91
C SER A 287 -2.36 -18.25 18.25
N HIS A 288 -3.03 -17.36 19.01
CA HIS A 288 -3.61 -16.11 18.51
C HIS A 288 -3.02 -14.85 19.16
N GLN A 289 -1.94 -14.99 19.91
CA GLN A 289 -1.34 -13.96 20.75
C GLN A 289 0.12 -13.74 20.38
N ASP A 290 0.48 -12.52 20.00
CA ASP A 290 1.87 -12.15 19.69
C ASP A 290 2.01 -10.61 19.78
N PRO A 291 2.70 -10.07 20.79
CA PRO A 291 2.86 -8.64 20.97
C PRO A 291 3.80 -7.96 19.96
N THR A 292 4.45 -8.72 19.10
CA THR A 292 5.52 -8.24 18.20
C THR A 292 5.11 -7.03 17.37
N MET A 293 3.88 -7.00 16.86
CA MET A 293 3.41 -5.86 16.05
C MET A 293 3.29 -4.58 16.89
N ALA A 294 2.68 -4.67 18.07
CA ALA A 294 2.55 -3.55 18.99
C ALA A 294 3.91 -3.04 19.46
N GLU A 295 4.81 -3.95 19.86
CA GLU A 295 6.18 -3.63 20.29
C GLU A 295 6.97 -2.93 19.19
N ALA A 296 6.90 -3.43 17.94
CA ALA A 296 7.57 -2.82 16.80
C ALA A 296 7.07 -1.39 16.53
N LEU A 297 5.76 -1.15 16.64
CA LEU A 297 5.16 0.16 16.40
C LEU A 297 5.37 1.14 17.55
N MET A 298 5.49 0.67 18.79
CA MET A 298 5.89 1.50 19.93
C MET A 298 7.30 2.07 19.81
N GLY A 299 8.16 1.43 19.04
CA GLY A 299 9.50 1.93 18.72
C GLY A 299 9.53 3.04 17.66
N GLU A 300 8.42 3.34 16.99
CA GLU A 300 8.31 4.38 16.00
C GLU A 300 7.99 5.75 16.61
N MET A 301 8.05 6.82 15.81
CA MET A 301 7.75 8.18 16.29
C MET A 301 6.27 8.33 16.62
N ALA A 302 5.94 8.80 17.81
CA ALA A 302 4.56 8.91 18.31
C ALA A 302 3.63 9.85 17.51
N ASP A 303 4.16 10.67 16.66
CA ASP A 303 3.40 11.55 15.76
C ASP A 303 3.03 10.92 14.42
N ILE A 304 3.60 9.75 14.10
CA ILE A 304 3.28 8.98 12.89
C ILE A 304 2.73 7.58 13.23
N SER A 305 2.99 7.07 14.43
CA SER A 305 2.50 5.78 14.92
C SER A 305 2.10 5.90 16.40
N ARG A 306 0.93 5.40 16.72
CA ARG A 306 0.43 5.36 18.11
C ARG A 306 -0.09 3.97 18.41
N VAL A 307 0.33 3.41 19.52
CA VAL A 307 -0.22 2.17 20.07
C VAL A 307 -1.09 2.50 21.27
N VAL A 308 -2.33 2.05 21.26
CA VAL A 308 -3.33 2.33 22.28
C VAL A 308 -3.85 0.99 22.81
N PHE A 309 -3.87 0.84 24.13
CA PHE A 309 -4.50 -0.28 24.82
C PHE A 309 -5.75 0.25 25.55
N PRO A 310 -6.93 0.22 24.90
CA PRO A 310 -8.13 0.77 25.51
C PRO A 310 -8.55 -0.08 26.72
N PRO A 311 -8.81 0.55 27.88
CA PRO A 311 -9.14 -0.19 29.09
C PRO A 311 -10.59 -0.71 29.13
N ASP A 312 -11.46 -0.10 28.32
CA ASP A 312 -12.89 -0.39 28.29
C ASP A 312 -13.52 -0.04 26.92
N ALA A 313 -14.82 -0.21 26.81
CA ALA A 313 -15.59 0.05 25.61
C ALA A 313 -15.62 1.54 25.22
N ASN A 314 -15.68 2.45 26.19
CA ASN A 314 -15.64 3.90 25.92
C ASN A 314 -14.26 4.30 25.40
N GLY A 315 -13.18 3.76 26.01
CA GLY A 315 -11.81 3.94 25.55
C GLY A 315 -11.58 3.41 24.14
N ALA A 316 -12.17 2.25 23.79
CA ALA A 316 -12.07 1.69 22.44
C ALA A 316 -12.75 2.56 21.38
N ALA A 317 -13.95 3.07 21.67
CA ALA A 317 -14.62 4.01 20.77
C ALA A 317 -13.82 5.33 20.63
N ALA A 318 -13.26 5.83 21.75
CA ALA A 318 -12.45 7.05 21.75
C ALA A 318 -11.14 6.90 20.96
N ALA A 319 -10.57 5.70 20.88
CA ALA A 319 -9.36 5.45 20.11
C ALA A 319 -9.53 5.63 18.60
N LEU A 320 -10.77 5.68 18.10
CA LEU A 320 -11.08 5.95 16.68
C LEU A 320 -11.24 7.45 16.38
N THR A 321 -11.30 8.28 17.39
CA THR A 321 -11.59 9.72 17.25
C THR A 321 -10.33 10.58 17.42
#